data_f554cd4a22a5561fbcdbe264e9a8343e
#
_entry.id   f554cd4a22a5561fbcdbe264e9a8343e
#
_cell.length_a   1.000
_cell.length_b   1.000
_cell.length_c   1.000
_cell.angle_alpha   90.00
_cell.angle_beta   90.00
_cell.angle_gamma   90.00
#
_symmetry.space_group_name_H-M   'P 1'
#
loop_
_entity.id
_entity.type
_entity.pdbx_description
1 polymer ?
#
loop_
_entity_poly.entity_id
_entity_poly.type
_entity_poly.pdbx_seq_one_letter_code
_entity_poly.pdbx_strand_id
1 'polypeptide(L)'
;MATITNHATANSTSSGATLDVTSITAAVGDFLVLACAADNAGTSGVSSTSTSITDAAGNTWTSRAQTNYTPGGAANNGTTLSVWTCSVTNV
;
A
#
# COMPACT_ATOMS: atom_id res chain seq x y z
N MET A 1 -25.09 9.61 -4.51
CA MET A 1 -23.95 10.21 -3.80
C MET A 1 -22.96 9.11 -3.44
N ALA A 2 -21.68 9.31 -3.69
CA ALA A 2 -20.65 8.37 -3.26
C ALA A 2 -20.42 8.54 -1.74
N THR A 3 -20.27 7.42 -1.05
CA THR A 3 -19.90 7.39 0.38
C THR A 3 -18.49 6.87 0.52
N ILE A 4 -17.67 7.57 1.29
CA ILE A 4 -16.32 7.12 1.63
C ILE A 4 -16.38 6.54 3.04
N THR A 5 -15.94 5.29 3.17
CA THR A 5 -15.84 4.60 4.45
C THR A 5 -14.39 4.17 4.66
N ASN A 6 -13.84 4.45 5.83
CA ASN A 6 -12.54 3.92 6.21
C ASN A 6 -12.72 2.49 6.73
N HIS A 7 -12.14 1.52 6.04
CA HIS A 7 -12.30 0.12 6.38
C HIS A 7 -11.27 -0.36 7.41
N ALA A 8 -9.99 -0.15 7.13
CA ALA A 8 -8.94 -0.66 8.00
C ALA A 8 -7.62 0.07 7.78
N THR A 9 -6.76 -0.02 8.79
CA THR A 9 -5.36 0.40 8.72
C THR A 9 -4.47 -0.67 9.33
N ALA A 10 -3.25 -0.77 8.85
CA ALA A 10 -2.22 -1.60 9.45
C ALA A 10 -0.88 -0.87 9.38
N ASN A 11 0.00 -1.17 10.33
CA ASN A 11 1.37 -0.67 10.33
C ASN A 11 2.33 -1.73 10.87
N SER A 12 3.58 -1.63 10.49
CA SER A 12 4.68 -2.43 11.03
C SER A 12 5.89 -1.55 11.22
N THR A 13 6.55 -1.69 12.35
CA THR A 13 7.84 -1.06 12.65
C THR A 13 9.01 -2.04 12.49
N SER A 14 8.73 -3.27 12.12
CA SER A 14 9.72 -4.31 11.86
C SER A 14 10.00 -4.45 10.38
N SER A 15 11.23 -4.78 10.02
CA SER A 15 11.56 -5.18 8.67
C SER A 15 10.77 -6.44 8.30
N GLY A 16 10.10 -6.39 7.16
CA GLY A 16 9.30 -7.51 6.67
C GLY A 16 9.01 -7.36 5.19
N ALA A 17 8.77 -8.50 4.53
CA ALA A 17 8.46 -8.52 3.11
C ALA A 17 6.98 -8.21 2.83
N THR A 18 6.11 -8.40 3.81
CA THR A 18 4.66 -8.23 3.68
C THR A 18 4.07 -7.50 4.87
N LEU A 19 3.00 -6.78 4.63
CA LEU A 19 2.14 -6.21 5.66
C LEU A 19 0.70 -6.55 5.30
N ASP A 20 0.02 -7.24 6.21
CA ASP A 20 -1.37 -7.63 6.01
C ASP A 20 -2.32 -6.61 6.64
N VAL A 21 -3.29 -6.17 5.87
CA VAL A 21 -4.44 -5.41 6.36
C VAL A 21 -5.61 -6.38 6.46
N THR A 22 -6.05 -6.63 7.69
CA THR A 22 -7.11 -7.61 7.97
C THR A 22 -8.46 -6.94 8.22
N SER A 23 -9.51 -7.76 8.24
CA SER A 23 -10.87 -7.32 8.59
C SER A 23 -11.48 -6.30 7.62
N ILE A 24 -11.10 -6.36 6.35
CA ILE A 24 -11.76 -5.58 5.31
C ILE A 24 -12.98 -6.36 4.84
N THR A 25 -14.13 -5.69 4.86
CA THR A 25 -15.37 -6.19 4.28
C THR A 25 -15.71 -5.34 3.06
N ALA A 26 -15.86 -5.97 1.92
CA ALA A 26 -16.24 -5.30 0.69
C ALA A 26 -17.32 -6.09 -0.04
N ALA A 27 -18.12 -5.42 -0.86
CA ALA A 27 -19.12 -6.03 -1.72
C ALA A 27 -18.72 -5.88 -3.19
N VAL A 28 -19.19 -6.79 -4.02
CA VAL A 28 -19.04 -6.66 -5.47
C VAL A 28 -19.66 -5.33 -5.93
N GLY A 29 -18.89 -4.56 -6.69
CA GLY A 29 -19.21 -3.21 -7.12
C GLY A 29 -18.60 -2.09 -6.29
N ASP A 30 -18.00 -2.40 -5.15
CA ASP A 30 -17.25 -1.43 -4.38
C ASP A 30 -15.95 -1.01 -5.11
N PHE A 31 -15.51 0.19 -4.80
CA PHE A 31 -14.24 0.72 -5.27
C PHE A 31 -13.33 1.00 -4.08
N LEU A 32 -12.23 0.28 -4.01
CA LEU A 32 -11.28 0.38 -2.91
C LEU A 32 -10.10 1.27 -3.29
N VAL A 33 -9.65 2.05 -2.33
CA VAL A 33 -8.44 2.87 -2.43
C VAL A 33 -7.51 2.51 -1.27
N LEU A 34 -6.28 2.19 -1.58
CA LEU A 34 -5.23 1.89 -0.61
C LEU A 34 -4.11 2.93 -0.75
N ALA A 35 -3.78 3.61 0.34
CA ALA A 35 -2.57 4.38 0.46
C ALA A 35 -1.53 3.57 1.25
N CYS A 36 -0.33 3.44 0.70
CA CYS A 36 0.75 2.68 1.31
C CYS A 36 2.00 3.54 1.41
N ALA A 37 2.56 3.62 2.59
CA ALA A 37 3.86 4.23 2.85
C ALA A 37 4.85 3.14 3.26
N ALA A 38 5.99 3.10 2.59
CA ALA A 38 7.08 2.17 2.90
C ALA A 38 8.37 2.95 3.17
N ASP A 39 9.05 2.55 4.22
CA ASP A 39 10.34 3.11 4.59
C ASP A 39 11.47 2.22 4.10
N ASN A 40 12.56 2.84 3.67
CA ASN A 40 13.79 2.12 3.34
C ASN A 40 14.60 1.90 4.62
N ALA A 41 14.54 0.70 5.15
CA ALA A 41 15.24 0.34 6.38
C ALA A 41 16.66 -0.22 6.18
N GLY A 42 17.13 -0.36 4.96
CA GLY A 42 18.33 -1.16 4.74
C GLY A 42 19.44 -0.57 3.89
N THR A 43 19.16 0.40 3.04
CA THR A 43 20.15 0.87 2.06
C THR A 43 20.12 2.37 1.91
N SER A 44 21.30 3.00 2.05
CA SER A 44 21.43 4.44 1.90
C SER A 44 21.00 4.92 0.52
N GLY A 45 20.20 5.96 0.48
CA GLY A 45 19.81 6.64 -0.74
C GLY A 45 18.85 5.88 -1.63
N VAL A 46 18.27 4.78 -1.16
CA VAL A 46 17.29 3.98 -1.92
C VAL A 46 15.93 4.02 -1.25
N SER A 47 14.89 4.29 -2.01
CA SER A 47 13.51 4.24 -1.54
C SER A 47 12.96 2.83 -1.60
N SER A 48 12.17 2.46 -0.60
CA SER A 48 11.38 1.23 -0.64
C SER A 48 10.12 1.44 -1.46
N THR A 49 9.71 0.42 -2.18
CA THR A 49 8.49 0.46 -2.98
C THR A 49 7.59 -0.73 -2.67
N SER A 50 6.29 -0.50 -2.64
CA SER A 50 5.33 -1.60 -2.70
C SER A 50 5.34 -2.17 -4.11
N THR A 51 5.76 -3.41 -4.24
CA THR A 51 5.90 -4.05 -5.55
C THR A 51 4.62 -4.71 -6.02
N SER A 52 3.75 -5.11 -5.10
CA SER A 52 2.46 -5.71 -5.42
C SER A 52 1.46 -5.57 -4.28
N ILE A 53 0.20 -5.48 -4.65
CA ILE A 53 -0.94 -5.56 -3.73
C ILE A 53 -1.78 -6.75 -4.17
N THR A 54 -2.20 -7.56 -3.21
CA THR A 54 -3.09 -8.69 -3.44
C THR A 54 -4.16 -8.74 -2.36
N ASP A 55 -5.29 -9.35 -2.66
CA ASP A 55 -6.31 -9.69 -1.68
C ASP A 55 -6.72 -11.17 -1.80
N ALA A 56 -7.36 -11.69 -0.76
CA ALA A 56 -7.75 -13.11 -0.69
C ALA A 56 -8.80 -13.49 -1.74
N ALA A 57 -9.59 -12.54 -2.22
CA ALA A 57 -10.62 -12.78 -3.24
C ALA A 57 -10.05 -12.75 -4.68
N GLY A 58 -8.80 -12.33 -4.87
CA GLY A 58 -8.13 -12.32 -6.16
C GLY A 58 -8.53 -11.16 -7.07
N ASN A 59 -8.94 -10.03 -6.49
CA ASN A 59 -9.22 -8.84 -7.28
C ASN A 59 -7.93 -8.23 -7.86
N THR A 60 -8.09 -7.46 -8.93
CA THR A 60 -6.96 -6.77 -9.58
C THR A 60 -6.75 -5.39 -8.98
N TRP A 61 -5.57 -5.16 -8.43
CA TRP A 61 -5.14 -3.87 -7.92
C TRP A 61 -4.29 -3.13 -8.94
N THR A 62 -4.56 -1.85 -9.12
CA THR A 62 -3.85 -0.98 -10.06
C THR A 62 -3.15 0.14 -9.33
N SER A 63 -1.84 0.27 -9.54
CA SER A 63 -1.07 1.42 -9.05
C SER A 63 -1.49 2.68 -9.79
N ARG A 64 -1.84 3.72 -9.05
CA ARG A 64 -2.30 5.01 -9.59
C ARG A 64 -1.28 6.11 -9.46
N ALA A 65 -0.54 6.10 -8.37
CA ALA A 65 0.50 7.09 -8.12
C ALA A 65 1.57 6.48 -7.22
N GLN A 66 2.80 6.89 -7.43
CA GLN A 66 3.91 6.57 -6.56
C GLN A 66 4.86 7.76 -6.51
N THR A 67 5.31 8.10 -5.33
CA THR A 67 6.33 9.12 -5.11
C THR A 67 7.40 8.59 -4.19
N ASN A 68 8.65 8.87 -4.52
CA ASN A 68 9.80 8.46 -3.75
C ASN A 68 10.52 9.67 -3.20
N TYR A 69 10.88 9.64 -1.95
CA TYR A 69 11.80 10.57 -1.34
C TYR A 69 13.10 9.85 -1.00
N THR A 70 14.18 10.29 -1.59
CA THR A 70 15.50 9.69 -1.43
C THR A 70 16.49 10.76 -0.99
N PRO A 71 16.58 11.05 0.31
CA PRO A 71 17.59 11.99 0.81
C PRO A 71 18.96 11.36 0.65
N GLY A 72 19.90 12.09 0.08
CA GLY A 72 21.27 11.62 -0.07
C GLY A 72 21.96 11.36 1.26
N GLY A 73 22.89 10.44 1.29
CA GLY A 73 24.00 10.38 2.25
C GLY A 73 23.78 9.61 3.55
N ALA A 74 22.58 9.18 3.91
CA ALA A 74 22.39 8.37 5.12
C ALA A 74 21.64 7.08 4.83
N ALA A 75 21.98 6.02 5.54
CA ALA A 75 21.18 4.80 5.55
C ALA A 75 19.82 5.06 6.17
N ASN A 76 18.81 4.34 5.72
CA ASN A 76 17.48 4.32 6.31
C ASN A 76 16.64 5.62 6.14
N ASN A 77 16.94 6.44 5.15
CA ASN A 77 16.27 7.71 4.96
C ASN A 77 15.35 7.77 3.75
N GLY A 78 15.19 6.69 3.01
CA GLY A 78 14.30 6.66 1.85
C GLY A 78 12.87 6.30 2.24
N THR A 79 11.89 6.94 1.64
CA THR A 79 10.47 6.60 1.79
C THR A 79 9.79 6.59 0.44
N THR A 80 8.79 5.72 0.31
CA THR A 80 7.93 5.64 -0.86
C THR A 80 6.48 5.72 -0.42
N LEU A 81 5.72 6.59 -1.07
CA LEU A 81 4.28 6.67 -0.92
C LEU A 81 3.63 6.21 -2.22
N SER A 82 2.70 5.29 -2.14
CA SER A 82 1.95 4.80 -3.29
C SER A 82 0.45 4.75 -3.02
N VAL A 83 -0.32 4.92 -4.09
CA VAL A 83 -1.78 4.81 -4.06
C VAL A 83 -2.21 3.76 -5.07
N TRP A 84 -3.04 2.86 -4.62
CA TRP A 84 -3.57 1.75 -5.41
C TRP A 84 -5.10 1.77 -5.39
N THR A 85 -5.70 1.29 -6.45
CA THR A 85 -7.16 1.16 -6.54
C THR A 85 -7.54 -0.23 -7.03
N CYS A 86 -8.72 -0.64 -6.61
CA CYS A 86 -9.33 -1.90 -7.01
C CYS A 86 -10.84 -1.73 -7.18
N SER A 87 -11.39 -2.20 -8.28
CA SER A 87 -12.82 -2.44 -8.41
C SER A 87 -13.10 -3.86 -7.93
N VAL A 88 -13.95 -4.01 -6.93
CA VAL A 88 -14.26 -5.31 -6.34
C VAL A 88 -15.16 -6.10 -7.27
N THR A 89 -14.66 -7.21 -7.77
CA THR A 89 -15.39 -8.15 -8.62
C THR A 89 -15.64 -9.50 -7.96
N ASN A 90 -14.84 -9.79 -6.92
CA ASN A 90 -14.95 -11.01 -6.12
C ASN A 90 -14.93 -10.68 -4.62
N VAL A 91 -15.62 -11.47 -3.85
CA VAL A 91 -15.63 -11.39 -2.38
C VAL A 91 -15.50 -12.77 -1.76
#